data_441eba75e008d20f53352214c9127257
#
_entry.id   441eba75e008d20f53352214c9127257
#
_cell.length_a   1.000
_cell.length_b   1.000
_cell.length_c   1.000
_cell.angle_alpha   90.00
_cell.angle_beta   90.00
_cell.angle_gamma   90.00
#
_symmetry.space_group_name_H-M   'P 1'
#
loop_
_entity.id
_entity.type
_entity.pdbx_description
1 polymer ?
#
loop_
_entity_poly.entity_id
_entity_poly.type
_entity_poly.pdbx_seq_one_letter_code
_entity_poly.pdbx_strand_id
1 'polypeptide(L)'
;MLDHITDPNNLGSILRSSLGGMVDAVVVPKSRACHLTKSVREVSKGSSELIPFVIVPNLKRIAEMLKLRGFLIYGAEGSSQSESIYDTNFSKKIGLIIGSENTGIQETLKSKCDKIIKIPISDKLESLNAAIATSVIVFEINRQRTN
;
A
#
# COMPACT_ATOMS: atom_id res chain seq x y z
N MET A 1 -2.41 3.55 0.97
CA MET A 1 -2.60 4.42 -0.22
C MET A 1 -2.07 3.68 -1.44
N LEU A 2 -2.88 3.60 -2.51
CA LEU A 2 -2.54 2.85 -3.72
C LEU A 2 -2.32 3.83 -4.87
N ASP A 3 -1.10 3.87 -5.40
CA ASP A 3 -0.71 4.79 -6.47
C ASP A 3 -0.76 4.08 -7.83
N HIS A 4 -1.75 4.44 -8.66
CA HIS A 4 -1.96 3.90 -10.01
C HIS A 4 -2.17 2.37 -10.10
N ILE A 5 -2.80 1.77 -9.10
CA ILE A 5 -3.27 0.38 -9.18
C ILE A 5 -4.55 0.37 -10.02
N THR A 6 -4.48 -0.15 -11.24
CA THR A 6 -5.57 -0.13 -12.23
C THR A 6 -6.21 -1.49 -12.46
N ASP A 7 -5.55 -2.59 -12.09
CA ASP A 7 -6.08 -3.93 -12.26
C ASP A 7 -7.08 -4.30 -11.15
N PRO A 8 -8.33 -4.72 -11.51
CA PRO A 8 -9.34 -5.13 -10.55
C PRO A 8 -8.95 -6.33 -9.67
N ASN A 9 -8.16 -7.27 -10.20
CA ASN A 9 -7.70 -8.43 -9.44
C ASN A 9 -6.73 -8.02 -8.34
N ASN A 10 -5.78 -7.13 -8.68
CA ASN A 10 -4.88 -6.54 -7.70
C ASN A 10 -5.65 -5.79 -6.61
N LEU A 11 -6.57 -4.90 -6.99
CA LEU A 11 -7.34 -4.15 -6.01
C LEU A 11 -8.16 -5.06 -5.10
N GLY A 12 -8.87 -6.04 -5.67
CA GLY A 12 -9.66 -6.98 -4.88
C GLY A 12 -8.82 -7.79 -3.90
N SER A 13 -7.65 -8.26 -4.33
CA SER A 13 -6.70 -8.98 -3.48
C SER A 13 -6.10 -8.09 -2.39
N ILE A 14 -5.76 -6.85 -2.73
CA ILE A 14 -5.27 -5.85 -1.76
C ILE A 14 -6.33 -5.57 -0.68
N LEU A 15 -7.59 -5.37 -1.05
CA LEU A 15 -8.67 -5.15 -0.09
C LEU A 15 -8.82 -6.32 0.88
N ARG A 16 -8.73 -7.54 0.35
CA ARG A 16 -8.82 -8.76 1.16
C ARG A 16 -7.66 -8.87 2.16
N SER A 17 -6.42 -8.66 1.70
CA SER A 17 -5.23 -8.69 2.54
C SER A 17 -5.22 -7.54 3.56
N SER A 18 -5.67 -6.36 3.13
CA SER A 18 -5.77 -5.18 4.01
C SER A 18 -6.74 -5.40 5.16
N LEU A 19 -7.92 -5.97 4.89
CA LEU A 19 -8.88 -6.32 5.94
C LEU A 19 -8.29 -7.37 6.90
N GLY A 20 -7.68 -8.45 6.35
CA GLY A 20 -7.05 -9.51 7.14
C GLY A 20 -5.87 -9.02 7.98
N GLY A 21 -5.13 -8.03 7.49
CA GLY A 21 -3.99 -7.41 8.17
C GLY A 21 -4.36 -6.20 9.03
N MET A 22 -5.66 -5.99 9.33
CA MET A 22 -6.17 -4.94 10.21
C MET A 22 -5.79 -3.52 9.76
N VAL A 23 -5.83 -3.26 8.45
CA VAL A 23 -5.68 -1.93 7.89
C VAL A 23 -6.96 -1.12 8.12
N ASP A 24 -6.83 0.11 8.58
CA ASP A 24 -7.98 0.97 8.92
C ASP A 24 -8.73 1.48 7.69
N ALA A 25 -8.03 1.74 6.58
CA ALA A 25 -8.64 2.22 5.34
C ALA A 25 -7.73 2.00 4.13
N VAL A 26 -8.32 1.81 2.96
CA VAL A 26 -7.63 1.84 1.66
C VAL A 26 -7.98 3.12 0.93
N VAL A 27 -6.97 3.88 0.51
CA VAL A 27 -7.11 5.19 -0.15
C VAL A 27 -6.59 5.11 -1.57
N VAL A 28 -7.39 5.54 -2.53
CA VAL A 28 -7.05 5.53 -3.96
C VAL A 28 -7.28 6.90 -4.60
N PRO A 29 -6.55 7.27 -5.65
CA PRO A 29 -6.83 8.49 -6.38
C PRO A 29 -8.11 8.34 -7.24
N LYS A 30 -8.77 9.47 -7.50
CA LYS A 30 -9.95 9.52 -8.38
C LYS A 30 -9.62 9.13 -9.82
N SER A 31 -8.42 9.46 -10.29
CA SER A 31 -7.99 9.23 -11.68
C SER A 31 -6.89 8.16 -11.74
N ARG A 32 -6.87 7.43 -12.85
CA ARG A 32 -5.84 6.41 -13.12
C ARG A 32 -5.71 5.35 -12.01
N ALA A 33 -6.84 4.94 -11.45
CA ALA A 33 -6.93 3.90 -10.44
C ALA A 33 -8.19 3.06 -10.67
N CYS A 34 -8.13 1.81 -10.27
CA CYS A 34 -9.31 0.95 -10.18
C CYS A 34 -10.15 1.36 -8.98
N HIS A 35 -11.48 1.34 -9.17
CA HIS A 35 -12.46 1.57 -8.11
C HIS A 35 -13.31 0.32 -7.86
N LEU A 36 -14.28 0.39 -6.95
CA LEU A 36 -15.13 -0.74 -6.59
C LEU A 36 -16.08 -1.11 -7.73
N THR A 37 -15.63 -2.01 -8.59
CA THR A 37 -16.41 -2.64 -9.65
C THR A 37 -16.96 -3.99 -9.20
N LYS A 38 -17.84 -4.58 -10.00
CA LYS A 38 -18.35 -5.96 -9.76
C LYS A 38 -17.19 -6.95 -9.63
N SER A 39 -16.22 -6.87 -10.54
CA SER A 39 -15.03 -7.75 -10.52
C SER A 39 -14.22 -7.59 -9.22
N VAL A 40 -13.99 -6.36 -8.75
CA VAL A 40 -13.30 -6.10 -7.47
C VAL A 40 -14.07 -6.72 -6.30
N ARG A 41 -15.39 -6.58 -6.27
CA ARG A 41 -16.24 -7.17 -5.21
C ARG A 41 -16.16 -8.70 -5.20
N GLU A 42 -16.19 -9.33 -6.37
CA GLU A 42 -16.06 -10.78 -6.51
C GLU A 42 -14.70 -11.29 -6.01
N VAL A 43 -13.60 -10.62 -6.40
CA VAL A 43 -12.22 -10.99 -5.99
C VAL A 43 -11.99 -10.73 -4.51
N SER A 44 -12.50 -9.63 -3.97
CA SER A 44 -12.32 -9.25 -2.56
C SER A 44 -13.06 -10.14 -1.58
N LYS A 45 -14.00 -10.99 -2.06
CA LYS A 45 -14.77 -11.93 -1.23
C LYS A 45 -15.43 -11.27 -0.01
N GLY A 46 -16.07 -10.10 -0.24
CA GLY A 46 -16.76 -9.32 0.77
C GLY A 46 -15.90 -8.30 1.52
N SER A 47 -14.58 -8.35 1.40
CA SER A 47 -13.71 -7.40 2.11
C SER A 47 -13.94 -5.94 1.67
N SER A 48 -14.35 -5.72 0.42
CA SER A 48 -14.67 -4.38 -0.10
C SER A 48 -15.86 -3.71 0.60
N GLU A 49 -16.70 -4.47 1.28
CA GLU A 49 -17.85 -3.95 2.03
C GLU A 49 -17.53 -3.67 3.51
N LEU A 50 -16.42 -4.21 3.98
CA LEU A 50 -16.04 -4.16 5.40
C LEU A 50 -14.90 -3.18 5.68
N ILE A 51 -13.99 -2.98 4.72
CA ILE A 51 -12.89 -2.02 4.87
C ILE A 51 -13.27 -0.66 4.27
N PRO A 52 -13.07 0.45 5.00
CA PRO A 52 -13.26 1.79 4.43
C PRO A 52 -12.45 1.99 3.15
N PHE A 53 -13.12 2.28 2.05
CA PHE A 53 -12.52 2.56 0.74
C PHE A 53 -12.72 4.03 0.39
N VAL A 54 -11.63 4.79 0.33
CA VAL A 54 -11.66 6.24 0.22
C VAL A 54 -11.08 6.69 -1.13
N ILE A 55 -11.88 7.42 -1.90
CA ILE A 55 -11.46 8.01 -3.17
C ILE A 55 -11.10 9.48 -2.93
N VAL A 56 -9.89 9.87 -3.34
CA VAL A 56 -9.38 11.22 -3.11
C VAL A 56 -8.87 11.87 -4.40
N PRO A 57 -8.94 13.19 -4.52
CA PRO A 57 -8.39 13.87 -5.69
C PRO A 57 -6.87 13.74 -5.81
N ASN A 58 -6.15 13.68 -4.69
CA ASN A 58 -4.68 13.73 -4.67
C ASN A 58 -4.10 13.02 -3.46
N LEU A 59 -3.35 11.94 -3.70
CA LEU A 59 -2.69 11.14 -2.65
C LEU A 59 -1.59 11.92 -1.92
N LYS A 60 -0.85 12.80 -2.62
CA LYS A 60 0.20 13.63 -2.00
C LYS A 60 -0.36 14.50 -0.88
N ARG A 61 -1.52 15.13 -1.12
CA ARG A 61 -2.20 15.94 -0.10
C ARG A 61 -2.63 15.10 1.11
N ILE A 62 -3.07 13.87 0.87
CA ILE A 62 -3.43 12.94 1.94
C ILE A 62 -2.20 12.55 2.76
N ALA A 63 -1.07 12.23 2.10
CA ALA A 63 0.18 11.93 2.77
C ALA A 63 0.63 13.10 3.67
N GLU A 64 0.59 14.33 3.16
CA GLU A 64 0.92 15.54 3.92
C GLU A 64 -0.01 15.73 5.13
N MET A 65 -1.32 15.54 4.94
CA MET A 65 -2.31 15.63 6.02
C MET A 65 -2.09 14.56 7.11
N LEU A 66 -1.74 13.34 6.72
CA LEU A 66 -1.43 12.25 7.65
C LEU A 66 -0.16 12.56 8.46
N LYS A 67 0.88 13.12 7.82
CA LYS A 67 2.12 13.54 8.51
C LYS A 67 1.83 14.57 9.59
N LEU A 68 0.99 15.56 9.32
CA LEU A 68 0.55 16.56 10.31
C LEU A 68 -0.19 15.94 11.51
N ARG A 69 -0.71 14.73 11.37
CA ARG A 69 -1.37 13.96 12.43
C ARG A 69 -0.46 12.92 13.10
N GLY A 70 0.84 12.98 12.81
CA GLY A 70 1.85 12.11 13.42
C GLY A 70 1.97 10.73 12.80
N PHE A 71 1.49 10.54 11.55
CA PHE A 71 1.75 9.32 10.79
C PHE A 71 3.13 9.40 10.14
N LEU A 72 3.86 8.29 10.15
CA LEU A 72 5.01 8.08 9.27
C LEU A 72 4.56 7.47 7.95
N ILE A 73 5.04 8.01 6.86
CA ILE A 73 4.70 7.57 5.50
C ILE A 73 5.81 6.68 4.97
N TYR A 74 5.45 5.43 4.68
CA TYR A 74 6.34 4.43 4.11
C TYR A 74 5.97 4.18 2.66
N GLY A 75 6.95 4.27 1.75
CA GLY A 75 6.80 3.90 0.35
C GLY A 75 7.39 2.50 0.11
N ALA A 76 6.62 1.59 -0.48
CA ALA A 76 7.10 0.27 -0.85
C ALA A 76 7.70 0.29 -2.26
N GLU A 77 9.02 0.20 -2.34
CA GLU A 77 9.76 0.19 -3.61
C GLU A 77 11.11 -0.53 -3.46
N GLY A 78 11.40 -1.45 -4.39
CA GLY A 78 12.68 -2.16 -4.43
C GLY A 78 13.78 -1.30 -5.01
N SER A 79 14.62 -0.68 -4.18
CA SER A 79 15.85 0.00 -4.61
C SER A 79 17.02 -0.37 -3.70
N SER A 80 18.25 -0.06 -4.14
CA SER A 80 19.45 -0.30 -3.34
C SER A 80 19.46 0.50 -2.02
N GLN A 81 18.75 1.62 -1.98
CA GLN A 81 18.66 2.50 -0.81
C GLN A 81 17.47 2.20 0.10
N SER A 82 16.62 1.25 -0.28
CA SER A 82 15.43 0.90 0.50
C SER A 82 15.79 0.03 1.69
N GLU A 83 15.20 0.33 2.86
CA GLU A 83 15.34 -0.46 4.08
C GLU A 83 14.51 -1.76 3.96
N SER A 84 15.04 -2.89 4.42
CA SER A 84 14.28 -4.13 4.48
C SER A 84 13.10 -4.00 5.43
N ILE A 85 11.92 -4.52 5.06
CA ILE A 85 10.76 -4.55 5.95
C ILE A 85 11.05 -5.32 7.25
N TYR A 86 11.96 -6.28 7.21
CA TYR A 86 12.31 -7.11 8.36
C TYR A 86 13.25 -6.41 9.35
N ASP A 87 13.97 -5.38 8.87
CA ASP A 87 14.89 -4.56 9.69
C ASP A 87 14.19 -3.24 10.12
N THR A 88 13.03 -2.92 9.50
CA THR A 88 12.28 -1.71 9.80
C THR A 88 11.49 -1.86 11.09
N ASN A 89 11.69 -0.97 12.05
CA ASN A 89 10.81 -0.84 13.21
C ASN A 89 9.64 0.08 12.86
N PHE A 90 8.48 -0.52 12.64
CA PHE A 90 7.30 0.21 12.20
C PHE A 90 6.67 1.06 13.31
N SER A 91 6.34 2.31 12.98
CA SER A 91 5.59 3.21 13.86
C SER A 91 4.17 2.67 14.14
N LYS A 92 3.55 3.17 15.23
CA LYS A 92 2.13 2.86 15.51
C LYS A 92 1.16 3.50 14.52
N LYS A 93 1.49 4.70 13.99
CA LYS A 93 0.69 5.41 12.99
C LYS A 93 1.40 5.35 11.64
N ILE A 94 0.86 4.60 10.71
CA ILE A 94 1.48 4.31 9.42
C ILE A 94 0.59 4.74 8.26
N GLY A 95 1.17 5.43 7.30
CA GLY A 95 0.64 5.57 5.96
C GLY A 95 1.51 4.78 4.99
N LEU A 96 1.06 3.61 4.53
CA LEU A 96 1.76 2.80 3.54
C LEU A 96 1.34 3.20 2.12
N ILE A 97 2.31 3.42 1.24
CA ILE A 97 2.10 3.69 -0.19
C ILE A 97 2.60 2.50 -0.99
N ILE A 98 1.73 1.97 -1.84
CA ILE A 98 2.05 0.92 -2.82
C ILE A 98 1.90 1.52 -4.21
N GLY A 99 2.93 1.43 -5.01
CA GLY A 99 2.93 1.84 -6.41
C GLY A 99 2.48 0.74 -7.35
N SER A 100 2.25 1.10 -8.62
CA SER A 100 1.97 0.11 -9.66
C SER A 100 3.21 -0.70 -10.02
N GLU A 101 3.01 -1.91 -10.56
CA GLU A 101 4.09 -2.82 -10.95
C GLU A 101 5.01 -2.23 -12.02
N ASN A 102 4.45 -1.41 -12.93
CA ASN A 102 5.19 -0.88 -14.08
C ASN A 102 5.95 0.41 -13.77
N THR A 103 5.37 1.30 -12.98
CA THR A 103 5.92 2.65 -12.75
C THR A 103 6.36 2.91 -11.31
N GLY A 104 6.07 1.97 -10.40
CA GLY A 104 6.34 2.19 -8.98
C GLY A 104 5.49 3.32 -8.40
N ILE A 105 6.03 3.98 -7.40
CA ILE A 105 5.43 5.17 -6.77
C ILE A 105 5.86 6.41 -7.55
N GLN A 106 4.89 7.27 -7.90
CA GLN A 106 5.22 8.53 -8.56
C GLN A 106 6.19 9.40 -7.72
N GLU A 107 7.19 9.99 -8.35
CA GLU A 107 8.25 10.79 -7.68
C GLU A 107 7.68 11.89 -6.76
N THR A 108 6.61 12.57 -7.20
CA THR A 108 5.95 13.62 -6.40
C THR A 108 5.30 13.09 -5.12
N LEU A 109 4.87 11.83 -5.12
CA LEU A 109 4.31 11.15 -3.95
C LEU A 109 5.42 10.49 -3.14
N LYS A 110 6.42 9.90 -3.80
CA LYS A 110 7.59 9.30 -3.18
C LYS A 110 8.38 10.32 -2.34
N SER A 111 8.48 11.58 -2.81
CA SER A 111 9.11 12.67 -2.04
C SER A 111 8.41 13.00 -0.70
N LYS A 112 7.21 12.46 -0.47
CA LYS A 112 6.46 12.61 0.81
C LYS A 112 6.70 11.46 1.78
N CYS A 113 7.33 10.37 1.31
CA CYS A 113 7.68 9.25 2.17
C CYS A 113 8.76 9.66 3.18
N ASP A 114 8.60 9.22 4.41
CA ASP A 114 9.62 9.35 5.44
C ASP A 114 10.66 8.25 5.32
N LYS A 115 10.24 7.07 4.82
CA LYS A 115 11.11 5.93 4.53
C LYS A 115 10.65 5.22 3.27
N ILE A 116 11.62 4.68 2.54
CA ILE A 116 11.37 3.74 1.44
C ILE A 116 11.78 2.36 1.93
N ILE A 117 10.85 1.41 1.82
CA ILE A 117 11.01 0.03 2.31
C ILE A 117 10.90 -0.96 1.16
N LYS A 118 11.57 -2.11 1.32
CA LYS A 118 11.50 -3.21 0.36
C LYS A 118 11.29 -4.54 1.03
N ILE A 119 10.69 -5.46 0.30
CA ILE A 119 10.71 -6.89 0.61
C ILE A 119 12.00 -7.45 0.02
N PRO A 120 12.89 -8.08 0.80
CA PRO A 120 14.01 -8.81 0.24
C PRO A 120 13.52 -9.96 -0.65
N ILE A 121 13.89 -9.92 -1.92
CA ILE A 121 13.54 -10.95 -2.91
C ILE A 121 14.81 -11.42 -3.64
N SER A 122 14.70 -12.53 -4.37
CA SER A 122 15.79 -13.04 -5.20
C SER A 122 16.20 -12.03 -6.27
N ASP A 123 17.51 -11.89 -6.51
CA ASP A 123 18.07 -11.02 -7.58
C ASP A 123 17.63 -11.44 -9.00
N LYS A 124 17.04 -12.65 -9.13
CA LYS A 124 16.46 -13.13 -10.39
C LYS A 124 15.09 -12.57 -10.71
N LEU A 125 14.49 -11.84 -9.79
CA LEU A 125 13.16 -11.27 -9.91
C LEU A 125 13.23 -9.75 -9.75
N GLU A 126 12.66 -9.01 -10.68
CA GLU A 126 12.68 -7.53 -10.63
C GLU A 126 11.73 -6.97 -9.56
N SER A 127 10.53 -7.52 -9.44
CA SER A 127 9.52 -7.08 -8.49
C SER A 127 8.51 -8.16 -8.16
N LEU A 128 7.77 -7.99 -7.07
CA LEU A 128 6.57 -8.75 -6.75
C LEU A 128 5.34 -8.06 -7.33
N ASN A 129 4.31 -8.84 -7.61
CA ASN A 129 2.97 -8.31 -7.85
C ASN A 129 2.53 -7.39 -6.70
N ALA A 130 1.85 -6.28 -7.02
CA ALA A 130 1.48 -5.26 -6.05
C ALA A 130 0.59 -5.79 -4.90
N ALA A 131 -0.32 -6.73 -5.20
CA ALA A 131 -1.17 -7.34 -4.17
C ALA A 131 -0.37 -8.27 -3.24
N ILE A 132 0.58 -9.02 -3.79
CA ILE A 132 1.47 -9.89 -3.01
C ILE A 132 2.37 -9.02 -2.13
N ALA A 133 3.00 -7.99 -2.68
CA ALA A 133 3.83 -7.06 -1.91
C ALA A 133 3.04 -6.41 -0.76
N THR A 134 1.83 -5.94 -1.06
CA THR A 134 0.93 -5.36 -0.03
C THR A 134 0.67 -6.37 1.08
N SER A 135 0.36 -7.61 0.73
CA SER A 135 0.06 -8.65 1.72
C SER A 135 1.24 -8.89 2.65
N VAL A 136 2.43 -9.09 2.10
CA VAL A 136 3.64 -9.35 2.90
C VAL A 136 3.93 -8.19 3.85
N ILE A 137 3.89 -6.94 3.36
CA ILE A 137 4.19 -5.76 4.18
C ILE A 137 3.13 -5.55 5.27
N VAL A 138 1.86 -5.65 4.93
CA VAL A 138 0.75 -5.43 5.88
C VAL A 138 0.78 -6.46 7.01
N PHE A 139 1.04 -7.74 6.71
CA PHE A 139 1.14 -8.78 7.73
C PHE A 139 2.41 -8.65 8.58
N GLU A 140 3.53 -8.18 8.03
CA GLU A 140 4.72 -7.87 8.83
C GLU A 140 4.45 -6.70 9.79
N ILE A 141 3.83 -5.62 9.32
CA ILE A 141 3.39 -4.50 10.18
C ILE A 141 2.49 -5.01 11.32
N ASN A 142 1.52 -5.87 10.98
CA ASN A 142 0.60 -6.42 11.97
C ASN A 142 1.32 -7.31 12.99
N ARG A 143 2.24 -8.17 12.53
CA ARG A 143 3.08 -9.00 13.43
C ARG A 143 3.81 -8.15 14.46
N GLN A 144 4.39 -7.01 14.06
CA GLN A 144 5.11 -6.12 14.98
C GLN A 144 4.20 -5.40 15.97
N ARG A 145 2.91 -5.23 15.64
CA ARG A 145 1.93 -4.56 16.52
C ARG A 145 1.30 -5.50 17.55
N THR A 146 1.32 -6.80 17.29
CA THR A 146 0.68 -7.80 18.14
C THR A 146 1.67 -8.47 19.10
N ASN A 147 2.95 -8.22 18.94
CA ASN A 147 4.02 -8.62 19.87
C ASN A 147 4.45 -7.43 20.73
#